data_f2480723026b67596ba0cbcdc4076d1a
#
_entry.id   f2480723026b67596ba0cbcdc4076d1a
#
_cell.length_a   1.000
_cell.length_b   1.000
_cell.length_c   1.000
_cell.angle_alpha   90.00
_cell.angle_beta   90.00
_cell.angle_gamma   90.00
#
_symmetry.space_group_name_H-M   'P 1'
#
loop_
_entity.id
_entity.type
_entity.pdbx_description
1 polymer ?
#
loop_
_entity_poly.entity_id
_entity_poly.type
_entity_poly.pdbx_seq_one_letter_code
_entity_poly.pdbx_strand_id
1 'polypeptide(L)'
;MSILEQLAGALTSGKVRVIDLTHTLDPDFPVIILPPEFGQCARFRMEEVSAYDHRGPAWKWHNISMSEHTGTHFDAPCHWISGRDVPNSAVDEIPVDMFTGPVVVIDCSQGAAEDEDFELTPEVIEAWEAEHGRIPEGAWVLMRTDWSKRRGAEYLNMREDGPHSPGPTPEGIRLLVEGRNIRGFGTETVGTDAGQGMHYTPPYPAHYTLHGAGKYGLQCLCNLDQLPPTGAFLLAAPLKIKNGTGSPLRVLAMVEGGA
;
A
#
# COMPACT_ATOMS: atom_id res chain seq x y z
N MET A 1 -5.90 -25.90 23.42
CA MET A 1 -5.56 -24.49 23.20
C MET A 1 -6.18 -24.08 21.87
N SER A 2 -6.98 -23.03 21.86
CA SER A 2 -7.58 -22.51 20.61
C SER A 2 -6.51 -21.88 19.71
N ILE A 3 -6.83 -21.70 18.43
CA ILE A 3 -5.93 -21.01 17.48
C ILE A 3 -5.53 -19.61 18.00
N LEU A 4 -6.48 -18.87 18.59
CA LEU A 4 -6.19 -17.52 19.10
C LEU A 4 -5.30 -17.55 20.36
N GLU A 5 -5.42 -18.56 21.23
CA GLU A 5 -4.51 -18.76 22.37
C GLU A 5 -3.10 -19.11 21.89
N GLN A 6 -2.98 -19.93 20.85
CA GLN A 6 -1.68 -20.26 20.23
C GLN A 6 -1.02 -19.02 19.63
N LEU A 7 -1.78 -18.23 18.87
CA LEU A 7 -1.29 -16.97 18.30
C LEU A 7 -0.85 -15.97 19.37
N ALA A 8 -1.67 -15.78 20.42
CA ALA A 8 -1.32 -14.91 21.54
C ALA A 8 -0.02 -15.37 22.23
N GLY A 9 0.12 -16.66 22.47
CA GLY A 9 1.35 -17.24 23.03
C GLY A 9 2.56 -17.07 22.11
N ALA A 10 2.38 -17.22 20.80
CA ALA A 10 3.44 -17.06 19.83
C ALA A 10 3.91 -15.60 19.74
N LEU A 11 2.99 -14.63 19.78
CA LEU A 11 3.31 -13.20 19.83
C LEU A 11 4.06 -12.84 21.13
N THR A 12 3.57 -13.31 22.27
CA THR A 12 4.18 -13.01 23.58
C THR A 12 5.58 -13.62 23.72
N SER A 13 5.82 -14.79 23.12
CA SER A 13 7.12 -15.48 23.17
C SER A 13 8.10 -15.07 22.06
N GLY A 14 7.71 -14.18 21.14
CA GLY A 14 8.51 -13.77 20.01
C GLY A 14 8.61 -14.79 18.86
N LYS A 15 7.89 -15.92 18.93
CA LYS A 15 7.77 -16.88 17.82
C LYS A 15 7.04 -16.31 16.61
N VAL A 16 6.20 -15.31 16.82
CA VAL A 16 5.63 -14.47 15.79
C VAL A 16 6.07 -13.04 16.07
N ARG A 17 6.62 -12.37 15.07
CA ARG A 17 6.98 -10.93 15.13
C ARG A 17 5.98 -10.13 14.32
N VAL A 18 5.76 -8.90 14.73
CA VAL A 18 4.96 -7.92 13.98
C VAL A 18 5.92 -6.93 13.33
N ILE A 19 5.83 -6.78 12.03
CA ILE A 19 6.58 -5.82 11.23
C ILE A 19 5.67 -4.65 10.87
N ASP A 20 6.14 -3.44 11.11
CA ASP A 20 5.45 -2.21 10.73
C ASP A 20 5.83 -1.82 9.31
N LEU A 21 4.86 -1.82 8.40
CA LEU A 21 5.03 -1.50 6.99
C LEU A 21 4.65 -0.04 6.67
N THR A 22 4.65 0.83 7.68
CA THR A 22 4.08 2.18 7.59
C THR A 22 5.16 3.24 7.77
N HIS A 23 5.22 4.20 6.87
CA HIS A 23 6.03 5.40 7.08
C HIS A 23 5.49 6.27 8.21
N THR A 24 6.39 6.89 8.95
CA THR A 24 6.00 7.96 9.88
C THR A 24 5.39 9.11 9.10
N LEU A 25 4.19 9.51 9.50
CA LEU A 25 3.48 10.62 8.88
C LEU A 25 3.96 11.93 9.51
N ASP A 26 4.56 12.79 8.70
CA ASP A 26 5.01 14.12 9.11
C ASP A 26 4.72 15.16 8.01
N PRO A 27 4.81 16.47 8.30
CA PRO A 27 4.51 17.52 7.32
C PRO A 27 5.40 17.52 6.06
N ASP A 28 6.59 16.93 6.15
CA ASP A 28 7.57 16.87 5.06
C ASP A 28 7.42 15.60 4.21
N PHE A 29 6.57 14.63 4.64
CA PHE A 29 6.31 13.44 3.84
C PHE A 29 5.77 13.83 2.46
N PRO A 30 6.39 13.34 1.36
CA PRO A 30 5.99 13.71 0.01
C PRO A 30 4.56 13.24 -0.29
N VAL A 31 3.80 14.07 -1.00
CA VAL A 31 2.48 13.74 -1.55
C VAL A 31 2.53 13.82 -3.06
N ILE A 32 1.64 13.09 -3.71
CA ILE A 32 1.50 13.14 -5.16
C ILE A 32 1.31 14.59 -5.63
N ILE A 33 2.00 14.94 -6.71
CA ILE A 33 1.87 16.25 -7.38
C ILE A 33 1.13 16.01 -8.69
N LEU A 34 -0.07 16.55 -8.80
CA LEU A 34 -0.89 16.45 -9.99
C LEU A 34 -0.72 17.70 -10.87
N PRO A 35 -1.03 17.62 -12.18
CA PRO A 35 -1.11 18.79 -13.03
C PRO A 35 -1.95 19.92 -12.39
N PRO A 36 -1.56 21.20 -12.55
CA PRO A 36 -2.18 22.31 -11.81
C PRO A 36 -3.69 22.49 -12.02
N GLU A 37 -4.23 22.00 -13.13
CA GLU A 37 -5.66 22.01 -13.46
C GLU A 37 -6.49 21.02 -12.64
N PHE A 38 -5.86 20.08 -11.94
CA PHE A 38 -6.53 19.09 -11.09
C PHE A 38 -6.51 19.49 -9.61
N GLY A 39 -7.41 18.91 -8.82
CA GLY A 39 -7.37 19.02 -7.35
C GLY A 39 -6.07 18.47 -6.78
N GLN A 40 -5.50 19.17 -5.79
CA GLN A 40 -4.21 18.78 -5.22
C GLN A 40 -4.40 18.04 -3.89
N CYS A 41 -3.58 17.02 -3.67
CA CYS A 41 -3.51 16.27 -2.42
C CYS A 41 -3.00 17.18 -1.29
N ALA A 42 -3.69 17.22 -0.16
CA ALA A 42 -3.27 17.98 1.01
C ALA A 42 -2.17 17.23 1.78
N ARG A 43 -1.08 17.94 2.11
CA ARG A 43 -0.04 17.43 2.99
C ARG A 43 -0.57 17.22 4.41
N PHE A 44 0.05 16.32 5.14
CA PHE A 44 -0.19 16.17 6.56
C PHE A 44 0.15 17.46 7.33
N ARG A 45 -0.73 17.87 8.23
CA ARG A 45 -0.53 19.01 9.13
C ARG A 45 -0.97 18.64 10.53
N MET A 46 -0.22 19.14 11.52
CA MET A 46 -0.56 19.06 12.93
C MET A 46 -0.68 20.48 13.49
N GLU A 47 -1.76 20.75 14.21
CA GLU A 47 -1.99 21.96 14.96
C GLU A 47 -2.10 21.63 16.45
N GLU A 48 -1.21 22.18 17.27
CA GLU A 48 -1.23 21.95 18.71
C GLU A 48 -2.44 22.62 19.36
N VAL A 49 -3.30 21.82 20.01
CA VAL A 49 -4.45 22.32 20.77
C VAL A 49 -4.05 22.65 22.20
N SER A 50 -3.27 21.80 22.85
CA SER A 50 -2.69 22.03 24.18
C SER A 50 -1.45 21.17 24.41
N ALA A 51 -0.56 21.58 25.29
CA ALA A 51 0.67 20.88 25.66
C ALA A 51 1.00 21.04 27.15
N TYR A 52 0.15 20.50 28.02
CA TYR A 52 0.29 20.61 29.49
C TYR A 52 0.35 22.06 29.97
N ASP A 53 -0.41 22.98 29.39
CA ASP A 53 -0.45 24.41 29.62
C ASP A 53 -1.86 24.88 30.06
N HIS A 54 -2.08 26.19 30.07
CA HIS A 54 -3.37 26.78 30.46
C HIS A 54 -4.56 26.34 29.57
N ARG A 55 -4.30 25.87 28.36
CA ARG A 55 -5.31 25.33 27.41
C ARG A 55 -5.70 23.88 27.72
N GLY A 56 -4.92 23.20 28.56
CA GLY A 56 -5.14 21.82 29.00
C GLY A 56 -4.03 21.33 29.91
N PRO A 57 -4.18 21.56 31.27
CA PRO A 57 -3.07 21.37 32.20
C PRO A 57 -2.63 19.90 32.39
N ALA A 58 -3.49 18.94 32.02
CA ALA A 58 -3.23 17.49 32.21
C ALA A 58 -3.05 16.71 30.91
N TRP A 59 -3.14 17.36 29.74
CA TRP A 59 -3.07 16.64 28.44
C TRP A 59 -2.33 17.45 27.38
N LYS A 60 -1.84 16.67 26.38
CA LYS A 60 -1.30 17.19 25.14
C LYS A 60 -2.01 16.52 23.97
N TRP A 61 -2.48 17.29 23.00
CA TRP A 61 -3.13 16.79 21.81
C TRP A 61 -3.07 17.78 20.65
N HIS A 62 -3.39 17.27 19.45
CA HIS A 62 -3.32 18.02 18.22
C HIS A 62 -4.58 17.78 17.39
N ASN A 63 -4.96 18.76 16.59
CA ASN A 63 -5.77 18.55 15.40
C ASN A 63 -4.85 18.08 14.29
N ILE A 64 -5.34 17.18 13.43
CA ILE A 64 -4.65 16.74 12.22
C ILE A 64 -5.52 17.02 11.00
N SER A 65 -4.89 17.36 9.88
CA SER A 65 -5.54 17.48 8.57
C SER A 65 -4.62 16.94 7.48
N MET A 66 -5.21 16.22 6.52
CA MET A 66 -4.51 15.60 5.39
C MET A 66 -5.52 15.11 4.35
N SER A 67 -5.04 14.69 3.18
CA SER A 67 -5.86 13.92 2.23
C SER A 67 -6.03 12.48 2.71
N GLU A 68 -7.10 11.81 2.27
CA GLU A 68 -7.30 10.36 2.42
C GLU A 68 -6.14 9.55 1.84
N HIS A 69 -5.42 10.09 0.85
CA HIS A 69 -4.33 9.47 0.11
C HIS A 69 -2.96 10.09 0.47
N THR A 70 -2.71 10.34 1.76
CA THR A 70 -1.44 10.89 2.28
C THR A 70 -0.64 9.83 3.03
N GLY A 71 0.65 9.70 2.70
CA GLY A 71 1.55 8.75 3.35
C GLY A 71 1.21 7.30 3.00
N THR A 72 1.50 6.37 3.91
CA THR A 72 1.04 4.99 3.77
C THR A 72 -0.47 4.95 3.89
N HIS A 73 -1.15 4.54 2.82
CA HIS A 73 -2.60 4.57 2.74
C HIS A 73 -3.20 3.39 1.98
N PHE A 74 -4.50 3.21 2.18
CA PHE A 74 -5.35 2.22 1.54
C PHE A 74 -6.23 2.92 0.49
N ASP A 75 -6.38 2.31 -0.67
CA ASP A 75 -7.33 2.73 -1.71
C ASP A 75 -8.49 1.77 -1.79
N ALA A 76 -9.69 2.32 -1.68
CA ALA A 76 -10.95 1.62 -1.88
C ALA A 76 -11.36 1.66 -3.36
N PRO A 77 -12.19 0.73 -3.85
CA PRO A 77 -12.58 0.67 -5.26
C PRO A 77 -13.18 1.97 -5.80
N CYS A 78 -13.99 2.68 -5.01
CA CYS A 78 -14.61 3.95 -5.43
C CYS A 78 -13.61 5.11 -5.62
N HIS A 79 -12.34 4.92 -5.25
CA HIS A 79 -11.28 5.88 -5.55
C HIS A 79 -11.10 6.08 -7.06
N TRP A 80 -11.32 5.03 -7.86
CA TRP A 80 -11.11 5.08 -9.29
C TRP A 80 -12.41 4.95 -10.09
N ILE A 81 -12.44 5.57 -11.27
CA ILE A 81 -13.64 5.59 -12.12
C ILE A 81 -14.16 4.19 -12.47
N SER A 82 -13.28 3.21 -12.64
CA SER A 82 -13.64 1.82 -12.93
C SER A 82 -14.30 1.10 -11.76
N GLY A 83 -14.00 1.52 -10.53
CA GLY A 83 -14.55 0.95 -9.29
C GLY A 83 -15.74 1.72 -8.71
N ARG A 84 -16.14 2.85 -9.32
CA ARG A 84 -17.17 3.75 -8.80
C ARG A 84 -18.49 3.07 -8.48
N ASP A 85 -18.90 2.15 -9.34
CA ASP A 85 -20.22 1.49 -9.22
C ASP A 85 -20.12 0.04 -8.71
N VAL A 86 -18.94 -0.37 -8.21
CA VAL A 86 -18.72 -1.67 -7.58
C VAL A 86 -19.43 -1.70 -6.22
N PRO A 87 -20.16 -2.79 -5.86
CA PRO A 87 -20.77 -2.91 -4.54
C PRO A 87 -19.76 -2.86 -3.40
N ASN A 88 -20.11 -2.22 -2.28
CA ASN A 88 -19.23 -2.05 -1.10
C ASN A 88 -17.91 -1.39 -1.46
N SER A 89 -17.95 -0.38 -2.29
CA SER A 89 -16.76 0.24 -2.87
C SER A 89 -16.11 1.31 -1.98
N ALA A 90 -16.85 1.88 -1.01
CA ALA A 90 -16.32 2.86 -0.06
C ALA A 90 -15.74 2.18 1.19
N VAL A 91 -14.75 2.81 1.84
CA VAL A 91 -14.01 2.24 3.00
C VAL A 91 -14.91 1.79 4.14
N ASP A 92 -16.03 2.50 4.39
CA ASP A 92 -16.96 2.17 5.48
C ASP A 92 -17.92 1.02 5.15
N GLU A 93 -17.99 0.62 3.88
CA GLU A 93 -18.84 -0.46 3.37
C GLU A 93 -18.08 -1.79 3.20
N ILE A 94 -16.73 -1.74 3.06
CA ILE A 94 -15.90 -2.93 2.82
C ILE A 94 -16.04 -3.92 3.98
N PRO A 95 -16.32 -5.22 3.73
CA PRO A 95 -16.33 -6.25 4.76
C PRO A 95 -14.97 -6.33 5.48
N VAL A 96 -14.99 -6.41 6.82
CA VAL A 96 -13.79 -6.28 7.66
C VAL A 96 -12.74 -7.38 7.46
N ASP A 97 -13.15 -8.56 7.00
CA ASP A 97 -12.26 -9.68 6.67
C ASP A 97 -11.41 -9.39 5.42
N MET A 98 -11.80 -8.43 4.59
CA MET A 98 -11.01 -7.98 3.45
C MET A 98 -9.74 -7.21 3.84
N PHE A 99 -9.68 -6.67 5.05
CA PHE A 99 -8.51 -5.95 5.54
C PHE A 99 -7.38 -6.85 6.06
N THR A 100 -7.55 -8.17 5.96
CA THR A 100 -6.55 -9.15 6.42
C THR A 100 -6.32 -10.21 5.36
N GLY A 101 -5.17 -10.86 5.38
CA GLY A 101 -4.93 -11.99 4.48
C GLY A 101 -3.47 -12.43 4.41
N PRO A 102 -3.23 -13.55 3.71
CA PRO A 102 -1.86 -13.98 3.43
C PRO A 102 -1.16 -12.96 2.52
N VAL A 103 0.16 -12.85 2.70
CA VAL A 103 1.02 -11.96 1.91
C VAL A 103 1.96 -12.79 1.07
N VAL A 104 2.18 -12.34 -0.17
CA VAL A 104 3.35 -12.67 -0.96
C VAL A 104 4.11 -11.39 -1.29
N VAL A 105 5.44 -11.48 -1.27
CA VAL A 105 6.33 -10.37 -1.62
C VAL A 105 7.10 -10.75 -2.89
N ILE A 106 6.88 -9.97 -3.95
CA ILE A 106 7.68 -10.08 -5.18
C ILE A 106 8.84 -9.10 -5.06
N ASP A 107 10.04 -9.61 -4.90
CA ASP A 107 11.23 -8.79 -4.75
C ASP A 107 11.75 -8.33 -6.12
N CYS A 108 11.51 -7.06 -6.41
CA CYS A 108 11.96 -6.36 -7.61
C CYS A 108 13.07 -5.33 -7.29
N SER A 109 13.66 -5.39 -6.08
CA SER A 109 14.60 -4.35 -5.61
C SER A 109 15.85 -4.23 -6.46
N GLN A 110 16.38 -5.34 -6.98
CA GLN A 110 17.52 -5.31 -7.88
C GLN A 110 17.16 -4.65 -9.22
N GLY A 111 16.05 -5.04 -9.85
CA GLY A 111 15.61 -4.44 -11.11
C GLY A 111 15.34 -2.95 -10.96
N ALA A 112 14.68 -2.54 -9.86
CA ALA A 112 14.39 -1.14 -9.57
C ALA A 112 15.65 -0.30 -9.23
N ALA A 113 16.74 -0.94 -8.79
CA ALA A 113 18.03 -0.28 -8.59
C ALA A 113 18.78 -0.05 -9.90
N GLU A 114 18.58 -0.91 -10.89
CA GLU A 114 19.20 -0.84 -12.22
C GLU A 114 18.37 0.06 -13.17
N ASP A 115 17.04 0.04 -13.03
CA ASP A 115 16.10 0.83 -13.82
C ASP A 115 14.99 1.40 -12.92
N GLU A 116 14.92 2.72 -12.83
CA GLU A 116 13.91 3.41 -12.02
C GLU A 116 12.48 3.23 -12.56
N ASP A 117 12.31 2.88 -13.82
CA ASP A 117 11.05 2.55 -14.47
C ASP A 117 10.84 1.04 -14.61
N PHE A 118 11.46 0.24 -13.73
CA PHE A 118 11.34 -1.21 -13.73
C PHE A 118 9.88 -1.67 -13.75
N GLU A 119 9.56 -2.57 -14.67
CA GLU A 119 8.21 -3.06 -14.89
C GLU A 119 7.99 -4.45 -14.29
N LEU A 120 6.95 -4.60 -13.47
CA LEU A 120 6.46 -5.91 -13.03
C LEU A 120 5.60 -6.52 -14.16
N THR A 121 6.25 -7.30 -15.02
CA THR A 121 5.63 -8.01 -16.15
C THR A 121 5.08 -9.39 -15.75
N PRO A 122 4.27 -10.04 -16.59
CA PRO A 122 3.88 -11.44 -16.38
C PRO A 122 5.06 -12.39 -16.21
N GLU A 123 6.14 -12.19 -16.95
CA GLU A 123 7.34 -13.04 -16.89
C GLU A 123 8.03 -12.95 -15.53
N VAL A 124 8.10 -11.75 -14.94
CA VAL A 124 8.65 -11.55 -13.59
C VAL A 124 7.79 -12.27 -12.54
N ILE A 125 6.45 -12.17 -12.67
CA ILE A 125 5.51 -12.85 -11.78
C ILE A 125 5.63 -14.37 -11.90
N GLU A 126 5.68 -14.88 -13.13
CA GLU A 126 5.79 -16.33 -13.40
C GLU A 126 7.15 -16.89 -12.95
N ALA A 127 8.23 -16.13 -13.11
CA ALA A 127 9.54 -16.49 -12.59
C ALA A 127 9.53 -16.59 -11.07
N TRP A 128 8.90 -15.64 -10.38
CA TRP A 128 8.71 -15.69 -8.92
C TRP A 128 7.89 -16.92 -8.52
N GLU A 129 6.80 -17.23 -9.23
CA GLU A 129 5.97 -18.42 -8.97
C GLU A 129 6.72 -19.74 -9.20
N ALA A 130 7.63 -19.78 -10.15
CA ALA A 130 8.45 -20.99 -10.40
C ALA A 130 9.36 -21.31 -9.19
N GLU A 131 9.78 -20.32 -8.43
CA GLU A 131 10.63 -20.49 -7.25
C GLU A 131 9.81 -20.71 -5.97
N HIS A 132 8.72 -19.96 -5.80
CA HIS A 132 8.00 -19.87 -4.52
C HIS A 132 6.61 -20.53 -4.54
N GLY A 133 6.19 -21.03 -5.68
CA GLY A 133 4.84 -21.59 -5.89
C GLY A 133 3.84 -20.54 -6.35
N ARG A 134 2.71 -21.02 -6.86
CA ARG A 134 1.63 -20.16 -7.36
C ARG A 134 1.10 -19.22 -6.29
N ILE A 135 0.91 -17.95 -6.66
CA ILE A 135 0.28 -16.94 -5.79
C ILE A 135 -1.11 -17.43 -5.37
N PRO A 136 -1.39 -17.51 -4.05
CA PRO A 136 -2.68 -17.97 -3.55
C PRO A 136 -3.81 -17.00 -3.87
N GLU A 137 -4.98 -17.53 -4.18
CA GLU A 137 -6.20 -16.72 -4.29
C GLU A 137 -6.47 -15.96 -2.98
N GLY A 138 -6.87 -14.70 -3.07
CA GLY A 138 -7.13 -13.84 -1.91
C GLY A 138 -5.88 -13.35 -1.18
N ALA A 139 -4.68 -13.55 -1.72
CA ALA A 139 -3.46 -13.00 -1.16
C ALA A 139 -3.34 -11.47 -1.42
N TRP A 140 -2.66 -10.79 -0.52
CA TRP A 140 -2.09 -9.47 -0.77
C TRP A 140 -0.74 -9.68 -1.46
N VAL A 141 -0.55 -9.07 -2.62
CA VAL A 141 0.72 -9.08 -3.36
C VAL A 141 1.43 -7.76 -3.14
N LEU A 142 2.63 -7.80 -2.56
CA LEU A 142 3.44 -6.62 -2.28
C LEU A 142 4.67 -6.62 -3.21
N MET A 143 4.83 -5.57 -3.99
CA MET A 143 5.99 -5.36 -4.85
C MET A 143 7.06 -4.61 -4.05
N ARG A 144 8.14 -5.31 -3.68
CA ARG A 144 9.30 -4.72 -3.03
C ARG A 144 10.23 -4.12 -4.09
N THR A 145 10.60 -2.85 -3.91
CA THR A 145 11.48 -2.11 -4.80
C THR A 145 12.59 -1.36 -4.06
N ASP A 146 12.57 -1.41 -2.72
CA ASP A 146 13.40 -0.59 -1.83
C ASP A 146 13.21 0.93 -2.05
N TRP A 147 12.15 1.33 -2.76
CA TRP A 147 11.81 2.73 -3.03
C TRP A 147 11.55 3.52 -1.74
N SER A 148 11.04 2.85 -0.73
CA SER A 148 10.79 3.40 0.60
C SER A 148 12.04 3.94 1.30
N LYS A 149 13.24 3.58 0.84
CA LYS A 149 14.53 4.06 1.35
C LYS A 149 14.89 5.45 0.81
N ARG A 150 14.24 5.92 -0.27
CA ARG A 150 14.39 7.27 -0.83
C ARG A 150 13.70 8.32 0.05
N ARG A 151 14.08 9.59 -0.11
CA ARG A 151 13.54 10.70 0.71
C ARG A 151 13.26 11.94 -0.13
N GLY A 152 12.32 12.77 0.33
CA GLY A 152 12.04 14.08 -0.25
C GLY A 152 11.74 14.01 -1.75
N ALA A 153 12.45 14.81 -2.55
CA ALA A 153 12.25 14.86 -4.00
C ALA A 153 12.61 13.56 -4.72
N GLU A 154 13.59 12.79 -4.20
CA GLU A 154 13.98 11.49 -4.78
C GLU A 154 12.86 10.44 -4.63
N TYR A 155 12.00 10.58 -3.63
CA TYR A 155 10.87 9.67 -3.45
C TYR A 155 9.80 9.87 -4.54
N LEU A 156 9.55 11.11 -4.97
CA LEU A 156 8.62 11.41 -6.06
C LEU A 156 9.28 11.21 -7.43
N ASN A 157 10.58 11.39 -7.52
CA ASN A 157 11.40 11.28 -8.74
C ASN A 157 10.75 11.92 -9.97
N MET A 158 10.28 13.18 -9.79
CA MET A 158 9.62 13.95 -10.83
C MET A 158 10.65 14.48 -11.84
N ARG A 159 10.41 14.26 -13.14
CA ARG A 159 11.17 14.78 -14.26
C ARG A 159 10.28 15.66 -15.15
N GLU A 160 10.83 16.16 -16.27
CA GLU A 160 10.08 17.03 -17.20
C GLU A 160 8.87 16.30 -17.83
N ASP A 161 8.97 15.00 -18.04
CA ASP A 161 7.97 14.12 -18.65
C ASP A 161 7.07 13.42 -17.62
N GLY A 162 7.25 13.68 -16.34
CA GLY A 162 6.43 13.12 -15.26
C GLY A 162 7.22 12.38 -14.18
N PRO A 163 6.52 11.63 -13.33
CA PRO A 163 7.17 10.79 -12.31
C PRO A 163 7.80 9.55 -12.94
N HIS A 164 8.93 9.11 -12.38
CA HIS A 164 9.63 7.87 -12.74
C HIS A 164 9.72 6.98 -11.52
N SER A 165 9.03 5.86 -11.53
CA SER A 165 9.04 4.87 -10.44
C SER A 165 8.59 3.50 -10.96
N PRO A 166 9.09 2.40 -10.35
CA PRO A 166 8.71 1.06 -10.75
C PRO A 166 7.23 0.78 -10.47
N GLY A 167 6.64 -0.11 -11.27
CA GLY A 167 5.26 -0.55 -11.10
C GLY A 167 4.87 -1.64 -12.08
N PRO A 168 3.61 -2.14 -12.03
CA PRO A 168 3.17 -3.21 -12.91
C PRO A 168 2.84 -2.70 -14.32
N THR A 169 3.09 -3.57 -15.32
CA THR A 169 2.51 -3.41 -16.65
C THR A 169 1.00 -3.70 -16.64
N PRO A 170 0.25 -3.27 -17.68
CA PRO A 170 -1.17 -3.65 -17.83
C PRO A 170 -1.39 -5.17 -17.81
N GLU A 171 -0.51 -5.95 -18.42
CA GLU A 171 -0.56 -7.41 -18.45
C GLU A 171 -0.20 -8.01 -17.08
N GLY A 172 0.80 -7.46 -16.40
CA GLY A 172 1.24 -7.90 -15.07
C GLY A 172 0.13 -7.75 -14.04
N ILE A 173 -0.48 -6.56 -13.95
CA ILE A 173 -1.58 -6.37 -13.00
C ILE A 173 -2.82 -7.17 -13.36
N ARG A 174 -3.13 -7.35 -14.66
CA ARG A 174 -4.23 -8.18 -15.10
C ARG A 174 -4.00 -9.64 -14.72
N LEU A 175 -2.78 -10.17 -14.88
CA LEU A 175 -2.42 -11.52 -14.45
C LEU A 175 -2.68 -11.71 -12.94
N LEU A 176 -2.29 -10.73 -12.11
CA LEU A 176 -2.52 -10.79 -10.66
C LEU A 176 -4.02 -10.74 -10.32
N VAL A 177 -4.77 -9.84 -10.93
CA VAL A 177 -6.19 -9.63 -10.62
C VAL A 177 -7.07 -10.75 -11.18
N GLU A 178 -6.97 -11.03 -12.49
CA GLU A 178 -7.84 -11.98 -13.15
C GLU A 178 -7.31 -13.42 -13.10
N GLY A 179 -6.00 -13.58 -13.26
CA GLY A 179 -5.34 -14.90 -13.32
C GLY A 179 -5.03 -15.50 -11.95
N ARG A 180 -4.89 -14.69 -10.90
CA ARG A 180 -4.56 -15.12 -9.52
C ARG A 180 -5.63 -14.76 -8.50
N ASN A 181 -6.62 -13.93 -8.88
CA ASN A 181 -7.70 -13.46 -8.01
C ASN A 181 -7.16 -12.94 -6.66
N ILE A 182 -6.14 -12.08 -6.72
CA ILE A 182 -5.55 -11.47 -5.53
C ILE A 182 -6.58 -10.61 -4.77
N ARG A 183 -6.36 -10.36 -3.49
CA ARG A 183 -7.16 -9.44 -2.66
C ARG A 183 -6.82 -7.99 -2.96
N GLY A 184 -5.55 -7.67 -3.01
CA GLY A 184 -5.05 -6.35 -3.29
C GLY A 184 -3.59 -6.37 -3.68
N PHE A 185 -3.11 -5.24 -4.14
CA PHE A 185 -1.74 -5.01 -4.56
C PHE A 185 -1.13 -3.85 -3.77
N GLY A 186 0.11 -3.98 -3.34
CA GLY A 186 0.79 -2.95 -2.56
C GLY A 186 2.18 -2.63 -3.08
N THR A 187 2.58 -1.36 -2.95
CA THR A 187 3.87 -0.84 -3.41
C THR A 187 4.55 0.05 -2.37
N GLU A 188 5.84 0.27 -2.53
CA GLU A 188 6.61 1.26 -1.76
C GLU A 188 6.58 2.66 -2.40
N THR A 189 6.03 2.79 -3.59
CA THR A 189 5.91 4.03 -4.38
C THR A 189 4.68 4.85 -3.99
N VAL A 190 4.58 6.09 -4.50
CA VAL A 190 3.45 7.01 -4.24
C VAL A 190 2.15 6.54 -4.89
N GLY A 191 2.22 5.64 -5.86
CA GLY A 191 1.07 5.04 -6.54
C GLY A 191 1.24 3.54 -6.71
N THR A 192 0.15 2.81 -6.92
CA THR A 192 0.19 1.39 -7.31
C THR A 192 0.60 1.19 -8.76
N ASP A 193 0.53 2.23 -9.59
CA ASP A 193 1.02 2.21 -10.97
C ASP A 193 2.50 2.56 -11.07
N ALA A 194 3.13 2.18 -12.19
CA ALA A 194 4.41 2.72 -12.60
C ALA A 194 4.34 4.24 -12.76
N GLY A 195 5.45 4.95 -12.53
CA GLY A 195 5.50 6.41 -12.67
C GLY A 195 4.99 6.88 -14.03
N GLN A 196 5.35 6.19 -15.11
CA GLN A 196 4.90 6.46 -16.48
C GLN A 196 3.54 5.82 -16.83
N GLY A 197 2.76 5.40 -15.83
CA GLY A 197 1.49 4.68 -15.97
C GLY A 197 0.42 5.41 -16.80
N MET A 198 0.51 6.74 -16.92
CA MET A 198 -0.42 7.50 -17.76
C MET A 198 -0.29 7.20 -19.25
N HIS A 199 0.83 6.65 -19.70
CA HIS A 199 1.09 6.33 -21.11
C HIS A 199 0.57 4.96 -21.54
N TYR A 200 0.07 4.16 -20.60
CA TYR A 200 -0.56 2.87 -20.91
C TYR A 200 -2.01 3.03 -21.42
N THR A 201 -2.57 1.93 -21.87
CA THR A 201 -3.97 1.82 -22.25
C THR A 201 -4.62 0.63 -21.51
N PRO A 202 -5.57 0.86 -20.58
CA PRO A 202 -6.00 2.18 -20.08
C PRO A 202 -4.90 2.89 -19.29
N PRO A 203 -4.95 4.22 -19.16
CA PRO A 203 -4.05 4.95 -18.27
C PRO A 203 -4.18 4.47 -16.83
N TYR A 204 -3.04 4.41 -16.10
CA TYR A 204 -2.98 3.94 -14.72
C TYR A 204 -3.60 2.54 -14.56
N PRO A 205 -3.01 1.53 -15.22
CA PRO A 205 -3.60 0.20 -15.35
C PRO A 205 -3.80 -0.53 -14.01
N ALA A 206 -2.95 -0.27 -13.00
CA ALA A 206 -3.10 -0.88 -11.69
C ALA A 206 -4.36 -0.34 -10.99
N HIS A 207 -4.54 0.97 -10.88
CA HIS A 207 -5.76 1.55 -10.34
C HIS A 207 -6.99 1.09 -11.13
N TYR A 208 -6.91 1.16 -12.47
CA TYR A 208 -8.04 0.79 -13.32
C TYR A 208 -8.48 -0.67 -13.11
N THR A 209 -7.53 -1.59 -13.12
CA THR A 209 -7.80 -3.03 -13.07
C THR A 209 -8.19 -3.49 -11.66
N LEU A 210 -7.44 -3.06 -10.62
CA LEU A 210 -7.73 -3.40 -9.23
C LEU A 210 -9.12 -2.93 -8.82
N HIS A 211 -9.37 -1.64 -8.95
CA HIS A 211 -10.61 -1.05 -8.46
C HIS A 211 -11.82 -1.48 -9.28
N GLY A 212 -11.66 -1.63 -10.60
CA GLY A 212 -12.72 -2.18 -11.47
C GLY A 212 -13.13 -3.61 -11.11
N ALA A 213 -12.23 -4.39 -10.53
CA ALA A 213 -12.48 -5.74 -10.04
C ALA A 213 -12.88 -5.78 -8.54
N GLY A 214 -13.10 -4.63 -7.89
CA GLY A 214 -13.41 -4.54 -6.46
C GLY A 214 -12.23 -4.94 -5.57
N LYS A 215 -10.99 -4.78 -6.03
CA LYS A 215 -9.76 -5.06 -5.30
C LYS A 215 -9.16 -3.76 -4.75
N TYR A 216 -8.17 -3.89 -3.87
CA TYR A 216 -7.66 -2.82 -3.03
C TYR A 216 -6.22 -2.47 -3.35
N GLY A 217 -5.85 -1.19 -3.13
CA GLY A 217 -4.48 -0.70 -3.22
C GLY A 217 -3.87 -0.42 -1.85
N LEU A 218 -2.56 -0.64 -1.72
CA LEU A 218 -1.74 -0.15 -0.60
C LEU A 218 -0.56 0.61 -1.18
N GLN A 219 -0.35 1.83 -0.73
CA GLN A 219 0.68 2.71 -1.28
C GLN A 219 1.61 3.23 -0.18
N CYS A 220 2.80 3.64 -0.60
CA CYS A 220 3.83 4.14 0.30
C CYS A 220 4.12 3.15 1.46
N LEU A 221 4.22 1.86 1.16
CA LEU A 221 4.68 0.87 2.13
C LEU A 221 6.18 1.02 2.41
N CYS A 222 6.65 0.48 3.51
CA CYS A 222 8.07 0.39 3.84
C CYS A 222 8.40 -0.95 4.51
N ASN A 223 9.70 -1.22 4.73
CA ASN A 223 10.18 -2.42 5.41
C ASN A 223 9.77 -3.75 4.74
N LEU A 224 9.47 -3.75 3.43
CA LEU A 224 9.14 -4.98 2.71
C LEU A 224 10.33 -5.95 2.64
N ASP A 225 11.56 -5.44 2.81
CA ASP A 225 12.80 -6.21 2.92
C ASP A 225 12.88 -7.08 4.19
N GLN A 226 11.98 -6.86 5.17
CA GLN A 226 11.89 -7.66 6.39
C GLN A 226 10.88 -8.82 6.28
N LEU A 227 10.17 -8.91 5.16
CA LEU A 227 9.19 -9.96 4.92
C LEU A 227 9.78 -11.11 4.11
N PRO A 228 9.41 -12.36 4.41
CA PRO A 228 9.71 -13.49 3.52
C PRO A 228 8.89 -13.39 2.22
N PRO A 229 9.29 -14.08 1.15
CA PRO A 229 8.52 -14.16 -0.10
C PRO A 229 7.09 -14.65 0.11
N THR A 230 6.90 -15.58 1.04
CA THR A 230 5.61 -16.18 1.43
C THR A 230 5.55 -16.40 2.94
N GLY A 231 4.33 -16.65 3.49
CA GLY A 231 4.16 -17.02 4.92
C GLY A 231 3.93 -15.84 5.86
N ALA A 232 3.88 -14.61 5.37
CA ALA A 232 3.43 -13.48 6.15
C ALA A 232 1.90 -13.35 6.13
N PHE A 233 1.35 -12.67 7.16
CA PHE A 233 -0.08 -12.35 7.27
C PHE A 233 -0.25 -10.86 7.52
N LEU A 234 -1.07 -10.20 6.70
CA LEU A 234 -1.31 -8.74 6.73
C LEU A 234 -2.53 -8.36 7.55
N LEU A 235 -2.41 -7.21 8.20
CA LEU A 235 -3.51 -6.42 8.75
C LEU A 235 -3.38 -4.99 8.20
N ALA A 236 -4.36 -4.55 7.39
CA ALA A 236 -4.38 -3.26 6.71
C ALA A 236 -5.77 -2.62 6.83
N ALA A 237 -6.18 -2.29 8.05
CA ALA A 237 -7.51 -1.74 8.34
C ALA A 237 -7.50 -0.21 8.26
N PRO A 238 -8.17 0.40 7.24
CA PRO A 238 -8.29 1.85 7.11
C PRO A 238 -9.21 2.44 8.18
N LEU A 239 -9.17 3.75 8.37
CA LEU A 239 -10.17 4.47 9.18
C LEU A 239 -11.55 4.30 8.52
N LYS A 240 -12.57 4.04 9.33
CA LYS A 240 -13.95 3.87 8.85
C LYS A 240 -14.59 5.22 8.53
N ILE A 241 -14.14 5.84 7.45
CA ILE A 241 -14.63 7.15 6.97
C ILE A 241 -15.87 6.90 6.11
N LYS A 242 -16.98 7.57 6.44
CA LYS A 242 -18.22 7.44 5.67
C LYS A 242 -18.03 7.93 4.23
N ASN A 243 -18.35 7.07 3.27
CA ASN A 243 -18.13 7.29 1.84
C ASN A 243 -16.66 7.60 1.49
N GLY A 244 -15.68 7.19 2.34
CA GLY A 244 -14.28 7.42 2.10
C GLY A 244 -13.76 6.63 0.90
N THR A 245 -12.92 7.27 0.10
CA THR A 245 -12.29 6.67 -1.09
C THR A 245 -10.97 5.97 -0.76
N GLY A 246 -10.41 6.25 0.40
CA GLY A 246 -9.19 5.70 0.96
C GLY A 246 -8.99 6.17 2.40
N SER A 247 -7.87 5.80 2.98
CA SER A 247 -7.48 6.30 4.30
C SER A 247 -6.01 6.03 4.59
N PRO A 248 -5.27 6.97 5.19
CA PRO A 248 -4.05 6.64 5.90
C PRO A 248 -4.35 5.56 6.95
N LEU A 249 -3.39 4.64 7.11
CA LEU A 249 -3.54 3.53 8.04
C LEU A 249 -2.18 3.10 8.58
N ARG A 250 -2.18 2.21 9.57
CA ARG A 250 -0.99 1.50 9.99
C ARG A 250 -1.05 0.06 9.49
N VAL A 251 -0.24 -0.25 8.48
CA VAL A 251 -0.12 -1.58 7.91
C VAL A 251 0.83 -2.41 8.74
N LEU A 252 0.37 -3.56 9.19
CA LEU A 252 1.15 -4.49 10.01
C LEU A 252 1.23 -5.85 9.31
N ALA A 253 2.40 -6.47 9.33
CA ALA A 253 2.57 -7.85 8.89
C ALA A 253 3.05 -8.72 10.06
N MET A 254 2.44 -9.88 10.23
CA MET A 254 2.92 -10.93 11.14
C MET A 254 3.78 -11.91 10.35
N VAL A 255 4.96 -12.24 10.89
CA VAL A 255 5.91 -13.20 10.32
C VAL A 255 6.40 -14.14 11.41
N GLU A 256 6.83 -15.35 11.02
CA GLU A 256 7.52 -16.21 11.95
C GLU A 256 8.78 -15.55 12.48
N GLY A 257 8.98 -15.58 13.80
CA GLY A 257 10.22 -15.17 14.43
C GLY A 257 11.33 -16.15 14.03
N GLY A 258 12.47 -15.64 13.58
CA GLY A 258 13.64 -16.49 13.39
C GLY A 258 14.03 -17.17 14.71
N ALA A 259 14.48 -18.42 14.61
CA ALA A 259 15.01 -19.19 15.75
C ALA A 259 16.28 -18.54 16.27
#